data_8232ae99a577d9fe5ae7037a6b96186d
#
_entry.id   8232ae99a577d9fe5ae7037a6b96186d
#
_cell.length_a   1.000
_cell.length_b   1.000
_cell.length_c   1.000
_cell.angle_alpha   90.00
_cell.angle_beta   90.00
_cell.angle_gamma   90.00
#
_symmetry.space_group_name_H-M   'P 1'
#
loop_
_entity.id
_entity.type
_entity.pdbx_description
1 polymer ?
#
loop_
_entity_poly.entity_id
_entity_poly.type
_entity_poly.pdbx_seq_one_letter_code
_entity_poly.pdbx_strand_id
1 'polypeptide(L)'
;MSEKPNVLRETDEEARKLARVLLRSARSGALAAIEPASDGFPFVSRVLVGIDIDGTPVILVSRLSTHTQALTADRRASLLTGEPGKGDPLAHPRLTVQCEAEAVPRDCALHLRLRERFLRRHPKSKLYVDFPDFGFFRLNPLRASLNGGXXAYVLTAEDLAIASPAAAAIAEMEGGAIEHMNADHAEAVRYYATTHCRAPEGDWKIVGIDSAGLDLSDGDRLRRLEFETPLADAAELRPILKKLYR
;
A
#
# COMPACT_ATOMS: atom_id res chain seq x y z
N MET A 1 -10.62 -28.00 32.82
CA MET A 1 -10.05 -26.75 32.28
C MET A 1 -10.78 -26.39 31.00
N SER A 2 -11.37 -25.19 30.93
CA SER A 2 -12.04 -24.76 29.72
C SER A 2 -10.97 -24.37 28.69
N GLU A 3 -11.11 -24.85 27.47
CA GLU A 3 -10.22 -24.46 26.38
C GLU A 3 -10.43 -22.99 26.07
N LYS A 4 -9.33 -22.25 25.89
CA LYS A 4 -9.40 -20.86 25.45
C LYS A 4 -9.94 -20.85 24.01
N PRO A 5 -10.86 -19.94 23.67
CA PRO A 5 -11.35 -19.88 22.30
C PRO A 5 -10.19 -19.62 21.33
N ASN A 6 -10.13 -20.37 20.26
CA ASN A 6 -9.13 -20.16 19.22
C ASN A 6 -9.63 -19.08 18.29
N VAL A 7 -9.02 -17.91 18.35
CA VAL A 7 -9.41 -16.77 17.49
C VAL A 7 -8.75 -16.80 16.13
N LEU A 8 -7.79 -17.71 15.94
CA LEU A 8 -7.12 -17.87 14.64
C LEU A 8 -8.05 -18.59 13.69
N ARG A 9 -8.25 -18.03 12.51
CA ARG A 9 -9.10 -18.59 11.47
C ARG A 9 -8.27 -19.02 10.27
N GLU A 10 -8.79 -19.98 9.52
CA GLU A 10 -8.19 -20.37 8.24
C GLU A 10 -8.29 -19.18 7.28
N THR A 11 -7.18 -18.86 6.61
CA THR A 11 -7.12 -17.71 5.73
C THR A 11 -7.83 -18.04 4.41
N ASP A 12 -8.92 -17.32 4.16
CA ASP A 12 -9.69 -17.48 2.93
C ASP A 12 -9.49 -16.28 2.01
N GLU A 13 -10.12 -16.31 0.85
CA GLU A 13 -9.92 -15.24 -0.15
C GLU A 13 -10.46 -13.90 0.34
N GLU A 14 -11.52 -13.92 1.13
CA GLU A 14 -12.07 -12.68 1.69
C GLU A 14 -11.07 -12.03 2.63
N ALA A 15 -10.41 -12.83 3.47
CA ALA A 15 -9.38 -12.32 4.37
C ALA A 15 -8.16 -11.80 3.60
N ARG A 16 -7.76 -12.52 2.54
CA ARG A 16 -6.64 -12.06 1.71
C ARG A 16 -6.96 -10.73 1.05
N LYS A 17 -8.17 -10.59 0.51
CA LYS A 17 -8.58 -9.34 -0.13
C LYS A 17 -8.60 -8.19 0.88
N LEU A 18 -9.16 -8.43 2.07
CA LEU A 18 -9.17 -7.40 3.10
C LEU A 18 -7.77 -6.96 3.47
N ALA A 19 -6.86 -7.91 3.63
CA ALA A 19 -5.46 -7.57 3.95
C ALA A 19 -4.83 -6.72 2.86
N ARG A 20 -5.04 -7.10 1.59
CA ARG A 20 -4.49 -6.34 0.47
C ARG A 20 -5.06 -4.93 0.42
N VAL A 21 -6.36 -4.78 0.64
CA VAL A 21 -6.99 -3.46 0.62
C VAL A 21 -6.47 -2.59 1.77
N LEU A 22 -6.35 -3.17 2.97
CA LEU A 22 -5.83 -2.41 4.12
C LEU A 22 -4.41 -1.90 3.84
N LEU A 23 -3.58 -2.72 3.22
CA LEU A 23 -2.21 -2.31 2.92
C LEU A 23 -2.18 -1.26 1.80
N ARG A 24 -2.91 -1.53 0.72
CA ARG A 24 -2.82 -0.69 -0.48
C ARG A 24 -3.55 0.64 -0.35
N SER A 25 -4.51 0.74 0.57
CA SER A 25 -5.23 2.00 0.82
C SER A 25 -4.66 2.79 1.99
N ALA A 26 -3.56 2.35 2.59
CA ALA A 26 -2.97 3.05 3.72
C ALA A 26 -2.23 4.30 3.25
N ARG A 27 -2.56 5.47 3.82
CA ARG A 27 -1.79 6.69 3.60
C ARG A 27 -0.55 6.72 4.50
N SER A 28 -0.70 6.18 5.70
CA SER A 28 0.38 6.15 6.69
C SER A 28 0.30 4.85 7.47
N GLY A 29 1.34 4.59 8.21
CA GLY A 29 1.38 3.44 9.08
C GLY A 29 2.33 3.65 10.23
N ALA A 30 2.28 2.74 11.20
CA ALA A 30 3.24 2.72 12.29
C ALA A 30 4.33 1.71 11.93
N LEU A 31 5.55 2.21 11.85
CA LEU A 31 6.71 1.39 11.50
C LEU A 31 7.49 1.07 12.77
N ALA A 32 7.67 -0.22 13.04
CA ALA A 32 8.50 -0.68 14.15
C ALA A 32 9.83 -1.17 13.61
N ALA A 33 10.91 -0.74 14.24
CA ALA A 33 12.26 -1.13 13.88
C ALA A 33 13.05 -1.41 15.16
N ILE A 34 14.23 -1.98 15.03
CA ILE A 34 15.07 -2.31 16.16
C ILE A 34 16.14 -1.23 16.28
N GLU A 35 16.13 -0.51 17.38
CA GLU A 35 17.04 0.61 17.57
C GLU A 35 18.34 0.14 18.24
N PRO A 36 19.44 0.04 17.47
CA PRO A 36 20.69 -0.46 18.06
C PRO A 36 21.28 0.46 19.11
N ALA A 37 21.09 1.78 18.98
CA ALA A 37 21.63 2.75 19.92
C ALA A 37 21.02 2.60 21.31
N SER A 38 19.83 1.99 21.43
CA SER A 38 19.19 1.75 22.72
C SER A 38 19.17 0.26 23.08
N ASP A 39 20.20 -0.46 22.69
CA ASP A 39 20.40 -1.87 23.00
C ASP A 39 19.27 -2.76 22.46
N GLY A 40 18.82 -2.47 21.25
CA GLY A 40 17.84 -3.30 20.57
C GLY A 40 16.40 -3.06 20.96
N PHE A 41 16.10 -1.96 21.62
CA PHE A 41 14.72 -1.65 21.96
C PHE A 41 13.91 -1.43 20.67
N PRO A 42 12.67 -1.94 20.62
CA PRO A 42 11.79 -1.61 19.50
C PRO A 42 11.47 -0.13 19.49
N PHE A 43 11.55 0.46 18.32
CA PHE A 43 11.27 1.87 18.12
C PHE A 43 10.14 2.00 17.09
N VAL A 44 9.08 2.73 17.44
CA VAL A 44 7.90 2.87 16.59
C VAL A 44 7.75 4.32 16.16
N SER A 45 7.54 4.53 14.86
CA SER A 45 7.37 5.87 14.31
C SER A 45 6.30 5.86 13.22
N ARG A 46 5.75 7.03 12.93
CA ARG A 46 4.77 7.17 11.85
C ARG A 46 5.49 7.43 10.54
N VAL A 47 5.07 6.73 9.49
CA VAL A 47 5.63 6.92 8.15
C VAL A 47 4.50 7.05 7.14
N LEU A 48 4.75 7.80 6.06
CA LEU A 48 3.87 7.76 4.89
C LEU A 48 4.14 6.47 4.13
N VAL A 49 3.08 5.88 3.60
CA VAL A 49 3.17 4.59 2.91
C VAL A 49 2.87 4.78 1.44
N GLY A 50 3.77 4.28 0.59
CA GLY A 50 3.54 4.11 -0.83
C GLY A 50 3.50 2.63 -1.14
N ILE A 51 3.10 2.30 -2.37
CA ILE A 51 3.03 0.91 -2.82
C ILE A 51 3.68 0.82 -4.19
N ASP A 52 4.62 -0.10 -4.34
CA ASP A 52 5.24 -0.34 -5.64
C ASP A 52 4.30 -1.14 -6.54
N ILE A 53 4.66 -1.24 -7.81
CA ILE A 53 3.83 -1.90 -8.83
C ILE A 53 3.62 -3.39 -8.51
N ASP A 54 4.52 -3.98 -7.73
CA ASP A 54 4.41 -5.39 -7.32
C ASP A 54 3.73 -5.57 -5.96
N GLY A 55 3.17 -4.50 -5.40
CA GLY A 55 2.46 -4.56 -4.12
C GLY A 55 3.34 -4.34 -2.90
N THR A 56 4.64 -4.19 -3.07
CA THR A 56 5.55 -4.00 -1.94
C THR A 56 5.38 -2.61 -1.33
N PRO A 57 5.19 -2.50 -0.01
CA PRO A 57 5.13 -1.18 0.62
C PRO A 57 6.47 -0.45 0.52
N VAL A 58 6.38 0.87 0.42
CA VAL A 58 7.53 1.74 0.24
C VAL A 58 7.39 2.91 1.19
N ILE A 59 8.51 3.33 1.78
CA ILE A 59 8.54 4.54 2.61
C ILE A 59 9.62 5.49 2.09
N LEU A 60 9.38 6.79 2.26
CA LEU A 60 10.33 7.84 1.92
C LEU A 60 10.80 8.46 3.23
N VAL A 61 12.09 8.36 3.52
CA VAL A 61 12.60 8.72 4.83
C VAL A 61 13.90 9.50 4.72
N SER A 62 14.14 10.33 5.75
CA SER A 62 15.42 11.06 5.88
C SER A 62 16.46 10.16 6.54
N ARG A 63 17.69 10.22 6.05
CA ARG A 63 18.80 9.50 6.68
C ARG A 63 19.06 9.96 8.11
N LEU A 64 18.60 11.16 8.44
CA LEU A 64 18.81 11.73 9.77
C LEU A 64 17.82 11.16 10.81
N SER A 65 16.77 10.50 10.37
CA SER A 65 15.75 10.01 11.29
C SER A 65 16.22 8.74 12.02
N THR A 66 15.71 8.58 13.23
CA THR A 66 16.04 7.41 14.06
C THR A 66 15.63 6.11 13.37
N HIS A 67 14.44 6.10 12.74
CA HIS A 67 13.99 4.85 12.09
C HIS A 67 14.87 4.48 10.89
N THR A 68 15.41 5.46 10.16
CA THR A 68 16.30 5.14 9.05
C THR A 68 17.61 4.54 9.56
N GLN A 69 18.16 5.11 10.62
CA GLN A 69 19.37 4.56 11.21
C GLN A 69 19.13 3.14 11.73
N ALA A 70 17.97 2.92 12.31
CA ALA A 70 17.60 1.58 12.80
C ALA A 70 17.51 0.57 11.65
N LEU A 71 16.84 0.94 10.55
CA LEU A 71 16.68 0.03 9.40
C LEU A 71 18.02 -0.25 8.71
N THR A 72 18.93 0.71 8.71
CA THR A 72 20.25 0.52 8.13
C THR A 72 21.06 -0.49 8.94
N ALA A 73 20.93 -0.43 10.27
CA ALA A 73 21.65 -1.35 11.15
C ALA A 73 21.02 -2.73 11.21
N ASP A 74 19.68 -2.79 11.15
CA ASP A 74 18.94 -4.06 11.22
C ASP A 74 17.73 -3.95 10.32
N ARG A 75 17.69 -4.78 9.30
CA ARG A 75 16.68 -4.68 8.25
C ARG A 75 15.28 -5.12 8.68
N ARG A 76 15.16 -5.79 9.82
CA ARG A 76 13.85 -6.28 10.28
C ARG A 76 12.96 -5.12 10.70
N ALA A 77 11.71 -5.17 10.22
CA ALA A 77 10.73 -4.13 10.52
C ALA A 77 9.33 -4.72 10.50
N SER A 78 8.41 -4.01 11.14
CA SER A 78 6.99 -4.34 11.05
C SER A 78 6.22 -3.08 10.73
N LEU A 79 5.22 -3.20 9.87
CA LEU A 79 4.39 -2.06 9.48
C LEU A 79 2.93 -2.36 9.85
N LEU A 80 2.33 -1.49 10.65
CA LEU A 80 0.92 -1.60 11.03
C LEU A 80 0.10 -0.62 10.20
N THR A 81 -0.93 -1.14 9.52
CA THR A 81 -1.87 -0.32 8.77
C THR A 81 -3.30 -0.65 9.16
N GLY A 82 -4.23 0.23 8.81
CA GLY A 82 -5.63 0.09 9.16
C GLY A 82 -6.04 1.16 10.16
N GLU A 83 -6.77 2.17 9.67
CA GLU A 83 -7.21 3.26 10.54
C GLU A 83 -8.43 2.85 11.32
N PRO A 84 -8.48 3.11 12.63
CA PRO A 84 -9.70 2.87 13.38
C PRO A 84 -10.77 3.89 12.99
N GLY A 85 -12.00 3.43 12.91
CA GLY A 85 -13.13 4.29 12.67
C GLY A 85 -13.78 4.72 13.99
N LYS A 86 -15.06 5.04 13.94
CA LYS A 86 -15.81 5.41 15.13
C LYS A 86 -16.03 4.18 16.02
N GLY A 87 -16.13 4.43 17.30
CA GLY A 87 -16.43 3.39 18.29
C GLY A 87 -15.17 2.68 18.77
N ASP A 88 -15.30 1.40 19.03
CA ASP A 88 -14.19 0.60 19.57
C ASP A 88 -13.09 0.46 18.53
N PRO A 89 -11.88 0.95 18.80
CA PRO A 89 -10.80 0.82 17.80
C PRO A 89 -10.48 -0.64 17.43
N LEU A 90 -10.69 -1.57 18.35
CA LEU A 90 -10.37 -2.97 18.10
C LEU A 90 -11.42 -3.67 17.24
N ALA A 91 -12.58 -3.05 17.03
CA ALA A 91 -13.59 -3.58 16.12
C ALA A 91 -13.19 -3.37 14.64
N HIS A 92 -12.23 -2.48 14.40
CA HIS A 92 -11.83 -2.15 13.03
C HIS A 92 -10.65 -3.01 12.59
N PRO A 93 -10.63 -3.43 11.32
CA PRO A 93 -9.56 -4.32 10.85
C PRO A 93 -8.22 -3.60 10.79
N ARG A 94 -7.17 -4.35 11.06
CA ARG A 94 -5.80 -3.85 11.01
C ARG A 94 -4.87 -4.96 10.58
N LEU A 95 -3.77 -4.56 9.95
CA LEU A 95 -2.81 -5.50 9.37
C LEU A 95 -1.41 -5.15 9.86
N THR A 96 -0.70 -6.15 10.38
CA THR A 96 0.72 -6.03 10.68
C THR A 96 1.51 -6.83 9.66
N VAL A 97 2.42 -6.17 8.94
CA VAL A 97 3.28 -6.83 7.96
C VAL A 97 4.69 -6.87 8.51
N GLN A 98 5.23 -8.08 8.70
CA GLN A 98 6.63 -8.24 9.06
C GLN A 98 7.45 -8.29 7.78
N CYS A 99 8.52 -7.52 7.73
CA CYS A 99 9.23 -7.30 6.48
C CYS A 99 10.71 -7.08 6.71
N GLU A 100 11.47 -7.09 5.63
CA GLU A 100 12.87 -6.70 5.62
C GLU A 100 13.01 -5.46 4.76
N ALA A 101 13.61 -4.42 5.34
CA ALA A 101 13.79 -3.15 4.65
C ALA A 101 14.98 -3.22 3.70
N GLU A 102 14.81 -2.65 2.52
CA GLU A 102 15.85 -2.62 1.50
C GLU A 102 15.96 -1.20 0.96
N ALA A 103 17.13 -0.60 1.14
CA ALA A 103 17.37 0.75 0.63
C ALA A 103 17.40 0.74 -0.89
N VAL A 104 16.82 1.76 -1.50
CA VAL A 104 16.76 1.88 -2.96
C VAL A 104 17.82 2.87 -3.41
N PRO A 105 18.75 2.46 -4.29
CA PRO A 105 19.75 3.41 -4.82
C PRO A 105 19.07 4.55 -5.58
N ARG A 106 19.64 5.77 -5.45
CA ARG A 106 19.00 6.94 -6.05
C ARG A 106 19.09 6.95 -7.58
N ASP A 107 20.16 6.40 -8.14
CA ASP A 107 20.41 6.52 -9.57
C ASP A 107 20.01 5.25 -10.33
N CYS A 108 18.74 4.83 -10.18
CA CYS A 108 18.29 3.64 -10.87
C CYS A 108 16.83 3.79 -11.31
N ALA A 109 16.42 2.92 -12.23
CA ALA A 109 15.06 2.95 -12.77
C ALA A 109 14.01 2.72 -11.67
N LEU A 110 14.33 1.90 -10.70
CA LEU A 110 13.41 1.65 -9.59
C LEU A 110 13.13 2.92 -8.81
N HIS A 111 14.17 3.70 -8.51
CA HIS A 111 13.96 4.96 -7.80
C HIS A 111 13.00 5.88 -8.55
N LEU A 112 13.17 5.99 -9.86
CA LEU A 112 12.30 6.85 -10.67
C LEU A 112 10.86 6.38 -10.63
N ARG A 113 10.64 5.07 -10.72
CA ARG A 113 9.28 4.51 -10.66
C ARG A 113 8.65 4.77 -9.29
N LEU A 114 9.41 4.54 -8.22
CA LEU A 114 8.90 4.77 -6.86
C LEU A 114 8.60 6.24 -6.64
N ARG A 115 9.46 7.12 -7.14
CA ARG A 115 9.27 8.56 -7.00
C ARG A 115 7.95 8.99 -7.66
N GLU A 116 7.70 8.55 -8.88
CA GLU A 116 6.48 8.92 -9.58
C GLU A 116 5.25 8.40 -8.86
N ARG A 117 5.26 7.11 -8.47
CA ARG A 117 4.12 6.51 -7.79
C ARG A 117 3.88 7.15 -6.43
N PHE A 118 4.95 7.39 -5.67
CA PHE A 118 4.84 7.96 -4.34
C PHE A 118 4.28 9.39 -4.40
N LEU A 119 4.75 10.19 -5.34
CA LEU A 119 4.31 11.59 -5.44
C LEU A 119 2.85 11.72 -5.88
N ARG A 120 2.35 10.79 -6.71
CA ARG A 120 0.92 10.82 -7.04
C ARG A 120 0.07 10.62 -5.79
N ARG A 121 0.52 9.77 -4.90
CA ARG A 121 -0.18 9.42 -3.67
C ARG A 121 0.02 10.49 -2.60
N HIS A 122 1.22 11.05 -2.52
CA HIS A 122 1.63 12.03 -1.50
C HIS A 122 2.24 13.25 -2.17
N PRO A 123 1.41 14.11 -2.79
CA PRO A 123 1.97 15.22 -3.58
C PRO A 123 2.77 16.22 -2.77
N LYS A 124 2.50 16.37 -1.47
CA LYS A 124 3.26 17.28 -0.62
C LYS A 124 4.72 16.84 -0.45
N SER A 125 5.00 15.55 -0.68
CA SER A 125 6.37 15.04 -0.57
C SER A 125 7.28 15.59 -1.66
N LYS A 126 6.74 16.24 -2.69
CA LYS A 126 7.54 16.90 -3.70
C LYS A 126 8.50 17.92 -3.09
N LEU A 127 8.13 18.48 -1.93
CA LEU A 127 8.97 19.47 -1.26
C LEU A 127 10.33 18.91 -0.84
N TYR A 128 10.43 17.60 -0.56
CA TYR A 128 11.68 17.05 -0.01
C TYR A 128 12.14 15.75 -0.67
N VAL A 129 11.38 15.19 -1.59
CA VAL A 129 11.72 13.88 -2.18
C VAL A 129 13.11 13.88 -2.83
N ASP A 130 13.54 15.02 -3.37
CA ASP A 130 14.83 15.12 -4.04
C ASP A 130 15.96 15.66 -3.15
N PHE A 131 15.69 15.90 -1.87
CA PHE A 131 16.75 16.31 -0.94
C PHE A 131 17.79 15.19 -0.83
N PRO A 132 19.09 15.56 -0.73
CA PRO A 132 20.14 14.52 -0.71
C PRO A 132 20.05 13.55 0.45
N ASP A 133 19.45 13.94 1.57
CA ASP A 133 19.33 13.05 2.73
C ASP A 133 18.05 12.22 2.73
N PHE A 134 17.19 12.36 1.71
CA PHE A 134 15.96 11.55 1.62
C PHE A 134 16.15 10.41 0.63
N GLY A 135 15.51 9.28 0.92
CA GLY A 135 15.56 8.13 0.04
C GLY A 135 14.44 7.16 0.35
N PHE A 136 14.27 6.20 -0.55
CA PHE A 136 13.23 5.19 -0.42
C PHE A 136 13.79 3.91 0.18
N PHE A 137 12.96 3.25 1.00
CA PHE A 137 13.13 1.85 1.37
C PHE A 137 11.93 1.07 0.86
N ARG A 138 12.19 -0.10 0.29
CA ARG A 138 11.16 -1.10 0.05
C ARG A 138 11.07 -1.95 1.32
N LEU A 139 9.84 -2.19 1.77
CA LEU A 139 9.61 -3.04 2.93
C LEU A 139 9.14 -4.40 2.42
N ASN A 140 10.09 -5.28 2.13
CA ASN A 140 9.80 -6.56 1.49
C ASN A 140 9.06 -7.49 2.44
N PRO A 141 7.78 -7.80 2.19
CA PRO A 141 7.01 -8.60 3.15
C PRO A 141 7.51 -10.02 3.29
N LEU A 142 7.52 -10.50 4.52
CA LEU A 142 7.80 -11.90 4.84
C LEU A 142 6.52 -12.64 5.21
N ARG A 143 5.68 -12.00 6.01
CA ARG A 143 4.40 -12.56 6.47
C ARG A 143 3.57 -11.44 7.06
N ALA A 144 2.29 -11.71 7.28
CA ALA A 144 1.43 -10.70 7.88
C ALA A 144 0.41 -11.32 8.80
N SER A 145 -0.11 -10.48 9.68
CA SER A 145 -1.16 -10.85 10.63
C SER A 145 -2.30 -9.86 10.47
N LEU A 146 -3.49 -10.39 10.11
CA LEU A 146 -4.70 -9.58 9.95
C LEU A 146 -5.62 -9.81 11.14
N ASN A 147 -6.06 -8.74 11.77
CA ASN A 147 -7.13 -8.79 12.75
C ASN A 147 -8.34 -8.08 12.19
N GLY A 148 -9.44 -8.80 12.05
CA GLY A 148 -10.69 -8.26 11.52
C GLY A 148 -11.84 -8.56 12.46
N GLY A 149 -11.95 -7.70 13.43
CA GLY A 149 -12.89 -8.04 14.50
C GLY A 149 -12.28 -9.09 15.41
N UNK A 150 -12.89 -10.10 15.73
CA UNK A 150 -12.54 -11.18 16.59
C UNK A 150 -11.74 -12.24 15.96
N UNK A 151 -11.57 -12.11 14.64
CA UNK A 151 -10.85 -13.13 13.95
C UNK A 151 -9.49 -12.65 13.60
N ALA A 152 -8.60 -13.60 13.65
CA ALA A 152 -7.23 -13.38 13.29
C ALA A 152 -6.82 -14.31 12.15
N TYR A 153 -6.00 -13.78 11.23
CA TYR A 153 -5.58 -14.54 10.04
C TYR A 153 -4.09 -14.34 9.83
N VAL A 154 -3.40 -15.40 9.39
CA VAL A 154 -1.99 -15.36 9.04
C VAL A 154 -1.89 -15.35 7.51
N LEU A 155 -1.06 -14.46 6.97
CA LEU A 155 -0.90 -14.33 5.52
C LEU A 155 0.57 -14.50 5.15
N THR A 156 0.78 -15.03 3.96
CA THR A 156 2.12 -15.17 3.39
C THR A 156 2.48 -13.94 2.59
N ALA A 157 3.76 -13.82 2.23
CA ALA A 157 4.19 -12.75 1.35
C ALA A 157 3.43 -12.80 0.00
N GLU A 158 3.21 -14.01 -0.51
CA GLU A 158 2.49 -14.20 -1.78
C GLU A 158 1.04 -13.71 -1.71
N ASP A 159 0.41 -13.83 -0.54
CA ASP A 159 -0.96 -13.34 -0.37
C ASP A 159 -1.06 -11.83 -0.58
N LEU A 160 0.02 -11.09 -0.30
CA LEU A 160 0.05 -9.64 -0.40
C LEU A 160 0.59 -9.14 -1.73
N ALA A 161 1.35 -9.97 -2.45
CA ALA A 161 2.04 -9.54 -3.65
C ALA A 161 1.10 -9.33 -4.84
N ILE A 162 1.53 -8.48 -5.76
CA ILE A 162 0.88 -8.33 -7.06
C ILE A 162 1.83 -8.97 -8.07
N ALA A 163 1.56 -10.22 -8.42
CA ALA A 163 2.37 -10.96 -9.38
C ALA A 163 1.62 -11.07 -10.70
N SER A 164 2.22 -10.58 -11.78
CA SER A 164 1.56 -10.60 -13.08
C SER A 164 2.61 -10.45 -14.18
N PRO A 165 2.47 -11.18 -15.30
CA PRO A 165 3.32 -10.94 -16.46
C PRO A 165 3.09 -9.56 -17.07
N ALA A 166 1.98 -8.90 -16.75
CA ALA A 166 1.68 -7.56 -17.29
C ALA A 166 2.35 -6.43 -16.50
N ALA A 167 3.03 -6.73 -15.39
CA ALA A 167 3.48 -5.68 -14.47
C ALA A 167 4.38 -4.63 -15.15
N ALA A 168 5.36 -5.08 -15.94
CA ALA A 168 6.28 -4.15 -16.58
C ALA A 168 5.57 -3.23 -17.57
N ALA A 169 4.68 -3.80 -18.38
CA ALA A 169 3.95 -3.01 -19.38
C ALA A 169 3.00 -2.01 -18.70
N ILE A 170 2.34 -2.44 -17.62
CA ILE A 170 1.44 -1.54 -16.89
C ILE A 170 2.24 -0.41 -16.24
N ALA A 171 3.42 -0.73 -15.69
CA ALA A 171 4.27 0.30 -15.11
C ALA A 171 4.63 1.38 -16.13
N GLU A 172 4.89 0.99 -17.37
CA GLU A 172 5.23 1.94 -18.42
C GLU A 172 4.05 2.82 -18.82
N MET A 173 2.84 2.28 -18.84
CA MET A 173 1.67 3.02 -19.29
C MET A 173 0.93 3.73 -18.17
N GLU A 174 1.29 3.48 -16.92
CA GLU A 174 0.54 3.96 -15.77
C GLU A 174 0.34 5.47 -15.79
N GLY A 175 1.42 6.24 -15.96
CA GLY A 175 1.33 7.69 -15.90
C GLY A 175 0.41 8.27 -16.94
N GLY A 176 0.55 7.81 -18.19
CA GLY A 176 -0.31 8.29 -19.27
C GLY A 176 -1.76 7.90 -19.07
N ALA A 177 -2.01 6.68 -18.62
CA ALA A 177 -3.37 6.22 -18.39
C ALA A 177 -4.03 7.03 -17.26
N ILE A 178 -3.29 7.31 -16.19
CA ILE A 178 -3.81 8.12 -15.08
C ILE A 178 -4.18 9.52 -15.58
N GLU A 179 -3.26 10.16 -16.30
CA GLU A 179 -3.52 11.51 -16.83
C GLU A 179 -4.77 11.52 -17.70
N HIS A 180 -4.87 10.56 -18.61
CA HIS A 180 -5.98 10.49 -19.54
C HIS A 180 -7.31 10.29 -18.80
N MET A 181 -7.35 9.33 -17.86
CA MET A 181 -8.58 9.04 -17.14
C MET A 181 -9.02 10.22 -16.30
N ASN A 182 -8.09 10.85 -15.59
CA ASN A 182 -8.45 11.97 -14.72
C ASN A 182 -8.90 13.20 -15.51
N ALA A 183 -8.31 13.43 -16.69
CA ALA A 183 -8.65 14.60 -17.50
C ALA A 183 -9.94 14.39 -18.31
N ASP A 184 -10.10 13.21 -18.92
CA ASP A 184 -11.16 13.01 -19.91
C ASP A 184 -12.29 12.11 -19.42
N HIS A 185 -12.11 11.40 -18.30
CA HIS A 185 -13.11 10.47 -17.80
C HIS A 185 -13.35 10.66 -16.30
N ALA A 186 -13.40 11.93 -15.87
CA ALA A 186 -13.55 12.26 -14.44
C ALA A 186 -14.81 11.66 -13.83
N GLU A 187 -15.91 11.58 -14.62
CA GLU A 187 -17.16 10.98 -14.14
C GLU A 187 -16.98 9.51 -13.83
N ALA A 188 -16.27 8.78 -14.71
CA ALA A 188 -16.03 7.36 -14.50
C ALA A 188 -15.16 7.15 -13.24
N VAL A 189 -14.17 8.02 -13.06
CA VAL A 189 -13.29 7.91 -11.89
C VAL A 189 -14.10 8.10 -10.59
N ARG A 190 -14.98 9.10 -10.56
CA ARG A 190 -15.86 9.29 -9.39
C ARG A 190 -16.76 8.08 -9.17
N TYR A 191 -17.27 7.52 -10.25
CA TYR A 191 -18.12 6.32 -10.17
C TYR A 191 -17.35 5.14 -9.56
N TYR A 192 -16.09 4.94 -9.97
CA TYR A 192 -15.27 3.86 -9.40
C TYR A 192 -15.19 4.00 -7.89
N ALA A 193 -14.95 5.22 -7.42
CA ALA A 193 -14.80 5.43 -5.97
C ALA A 193 -16.13 5.24 -5.24
N THR A 194 -17.19 5.87 -5.72
CA THR A 194 -18.46 5.86 -4.98
C THR A 194 -19.18 4.53 -5.09
N THR A 195 -19.14 3.88 -6.25
CA THR A 195 -19.87 2.64 -6.46
C THR A 195 -19.07 1.42 -6.00
N HIS A 196 -17.80 1.33 -6.41
CA HIS A 196 -17.03 0.11 -6.12
C HIS A 196 -16.32 0.17 -4.78
N CYS A 197 -16.00 1.36 -4.27
CA CYS A 197 -15.33 1.48 -2.98
C CYS A 197 -16.26 2.03 -1.90
N ARG A 198 -17.51 2.33 -2.25
CA ARG A 198 -18.49 2.92 -1.32
C ARG A 198 -17.97 4.19 -0.67
N ALA A 199 -17.20 4.94 -1.42
CA ALA A 199 -16.62 6.19 -0.94
C ALA A 199 -17.67 7.30 -0.98
N PRO A 200 -17.52 8.32 -0.15
CA PRO A 200 -18.41 9.48 -0.26
C PRO A 200 -18.17 10.23 -1.55
N GLU A 201 -19.14 11.05 -1.94
CA GLU A 201 -18.96 11.93 -3.11
C GLU A 201 -17.74 12.82 -2.89
N GLY A 202 -17.05 13.13 -3.96
CA GLY A 202 -15.85 13.96 -3.89
C GLY A 202 -15.18 14.10 -5.23
N ASP A 203 -14.04 14.76 -5.20
CA ASP A 203 -13.22 15.00 -6.40
C ASP A 203 -12.17 13.91 -6.51
N TRP A 204 -12.63 12.69 -6.79
CA TRP A 204 -11.77 11.52 -6.83
C TRP A 204 -10.90 11.49 -8.07
N LYS A 205 -9.63 11.12 -7.89
CA LYS A 205 -8.66 10.95 -8.96
C LYS A 205 -8.02 9.58 -8.85
N ILE A 206 -7.64 9.00 -9.97
CA ILE A 206 -6.79 7.80 -9.95
C ILE A 206 -5.37 8.28 -9.63
N VAL A 207 -4.73 7.65 -8.64
CA VAL A 207 -3.34 7.98 -8.27
C VAL A 207 -2.42 6.77 -8.39
N GLY A 208 -2.95 5.61 -8.76
CA GLY A 208 -2.13 4.43 -9.00
C GLY A 208 -2.89 3.40 -9.82
N ILE A 209 -2.18 2.74 -10.71
CA ILE A 209 -2.71 1.61 -11.49
C ILE A 209 -1.68 0.49 -11.43
N ASP A 210 -2.15 -0.71 -11.13
CA ASP A 210 -1.30 -1.89 -11.21
C ASP A 210 -2.14 -3.03 -11.79
N SER A 211 -1.56 -4.21 -11.91
CA SER A 211 -2.29 -5.29 -12.55
C SER A 211 -3.43 -5.85 -11.69
N ALA A 212 -3.48 -5.48 -10.41
CA ALA A 212 -4.54 -5.98 -9.52
C ALA A 212 -5.62 -4.94 -9.21
N GLY A 213 -5.42 -3.66 -9.57
CA GLY A 213 -6.44 -2.67 -9.24
C GLY A 213 -6.03 -1.24 -9.42
N LEU A 214 -6.82 -0.36 -8.81
CA LEU A 214 -6.65 1.10 -8.88
C LEU A 214 -6.56 1.68 -7.47
N ASP A 215 -5.74 2.72 -7.33
CA ASP A 215 -5.74 3.56 -6.13
C ASP A 215 -6.42 4.87 -6.45
N LEU A 216 -7.35 5.28 -5.60
CA LEU A 216 -8.19 6.47 -5.81
C LEU A 216 -8.03 7.41 -4.63
N SER A 217 -7.89 8.69 -4.91
CA SER A 217 -7.64 9.69 -3.88
C SER A 217 -8.55 10.90 -4.05
N ASP A 218 -8.99 11.45 -2.93
CA ASP A 218 -9.66 12.74 -2.87
C ASP A 218 -9.09 13.47 -1.65
N GLY A 219 -8.06 14.27 -1.88
CA GLY A 219 -7.39 14.96 -0.79
C GLY A 219 -6.77 13.97 0.17
N ASP A 220 -7.29 13.95 1.41
CA ASP A 220 -6.75 13.07 2.44
C ASP A 220 -7.36 11.68 2.43
N ARG A 221 -8.34 11.44 1.56
CA ARG A 221 -9.01 10.14 1.49
C ARG A 221 -8.39 9.30 0.39
N LEU A 222 -8.08 8.05 0.71
CA LEU A 222 -7.48 7.10 -0.22
C LEU A 222 -8.31 5.82 -0.19
N ARG A 223 -8.60 5.29 -1.37
CA ARG A 223 -9.36 4.05 -1.50
C ARG A 223 -8.67 3.12 -2.46
N ARG A 224 -8.87 1.82 -2.26
CA ARG A 224 -8.32 0.80 -3.15
C ARG A 224 -9.46 0.03 -3.79
N LEU A 225 -9.45 -0.04 -5.12
CA LEU A 225 -10.37 -0.86 -5.89
C LEU A 225 -9.58 -2.04 -6.45
N GLU A 226 -9.92 -3.26 -6.01
CA GLU A 226 -9.27 -4.47 -6.53
C GLU A 226 -10.08 -5.01 -7.70
N PHE A 227 -9.41 -5.33 -8.80
CA PHE A 227 -10.06 -6.02 -9.91
C PHE A 227 -10.46 -7.42 -9.47
N GLU A 228 -11.52 -7.94 -10.05
CA GLU A 228 -11.99 -9.29 -9.72
C GLU A 228 -10.90 -10.33 -10.03
N THR A 229 -10.19 -10.15 -11.14
CA THR A 229 -9.07 -10.98 -11.54
C THR A 229 -7.93 -10.08 -11.95
N PRO A 230 -6.70 -10.30 -11.47
CA PRO A 230 -5.57 -9.47 -11.93
C PRO A 230 -5.38 -9.57 -13.43
N LEU A 231 -4.94 -8.47 -14.03
CA LEU A 231 -4.69 -8.42 -15.47
C LEU A 231 -3.47 -9.28 -15.81
N ALA A 232 -3.60 -10.13 -16.83
CA ALA A 232 -2.49 -10.93 -17.32
C ALA A 232 -1.79 -10.23 -18.50
N ASP A 233 -2.45 -9.25 -19.11
CA ASP A 233 -1.95 -8.50 -20.25
C ASP A 233 -2.38 -7.05 -20.07
N ALA A 234 -1.46 -6.13 -20.33
CA ALA A 234 -1.77 -4.69 -20.18
C ALA A 234 -2.90 -4.24 -21.09
N ALA A 235 -3.10 -4.93 -22.21
CA ALA A 235 -4.21 -4.60 -23.13
C ALA A 235 -5.59 -4.81 -22.48
N GLU A 236 -5.66 -5.56 -21.38
CA GLU A 236 -6.92 -5.79 -20.68
C GLU A 236 -7.36 -4.58 -19.85
N LEU A 237 -6.47 -3.61 -19.63
CA LEU A 237 -6.79 -2.48 -18.76
C LEU A 237 -7.96 -1.65 -19.28
N ARG A 238 -7.93 -1.28 -20.56
CA ARG A 238 -8.98 -0.46 -21.12
C ARG A 238 -10.36 -1.12 -21.04
N PRO A 239 -10.50 -2.39 -21.46
CA PRO A 239 -11.79 -3.06 -21.31
C PRO A 239 -12.29 -3.17 -19.86
N ILE A 240 -11.41 -3.44 -18.90
CA ILE A 240 -11.84 -3.55 -17.51
C ILE A 240 -12.31 -2.21 -16.97
N LEU A 241 -11.64 -1.11 -17.34
CA LEU A 241 -12.08 0.22 -16.92
C LEU A 241 -13.46 0.55 -17.47
N LYS A 242 -13.73 0.17 -18.72
CA LYS A 242 -15.06 0.36 -19.31
C LYS A 242 -16.11 -0.49 -18.59
N LYS A 243 -15.79 -1.72 -18.30
CA LYS A 243 -16.71 -2.64 -17.61
C LYS A 243 -17.06 -2.11 -16.22
N LEU A 244 -16.10 -1.53 -15.52
CA LEU A 244 -16.31 -1.01 -14.18
C LEU A 244 -17.24 0.21 -14.14
N TYR A 245 -17.43 0.88 -15.26
CA TYR A 245 -18.28 2.06 -15.37
C TYR A 245 -19.65 1.69 -15.96
N ARG A 246 -20.34 0.75 -15.35
CA ARG A 246 -21.67 0.31 -15.80
C ARG A 246 -22.64 0.19 -14.64
#